data_56cfcd0adb2f53c4da5e14797f91feb2
#
_entry.id   56cfcd0adb2f53c4da5e14797f91feb2
#
_cell.length_a   1.000
_cell.length_b   1.000
_cell.length_c   1.000
_cell.angle_alpha   90.00
_cell.angle_beta   90.00
_cell.angle_gamma   90.00
#
_symmetry.space_group_name_H-M   'P 1'
#
loop_
_entity.id
_entity.type
_entity.pdbx_description
1 polymer ?
#
loop_
_entity_poly.entity_id
_entity_poly.type
_entity_poly.pdbx_seq_one_letter_code
_entity_poly.pdbx_strand_id
1 'polypeptide(L)'
;MRPLIRMLSAAAAVAVLLTAGVRAQQPPIQPAASGAVEQARLNGVQFEQSVAASRRLLHAWLDHADPRTLLLPDRLDTDRSKWTYTPHNSGADLYPYLVLTAQLTDPDLFEGRMVEMLRNEVRFTSAKASVPGNLTLASGELGPPSLFGAGEYAKDGLVSVTEYLGRTAWFHRMVDMTADAMAQAATPSRFGMLPASDPELNGDYLQTLTRLATMTGDMRFREWARRIGDAYIEEALPGNFGVPGMKWDFSAHSGDRRLRLRDHGNETVVGLTLLLALEHQLHSDREPRYRAAVQRMLDRILQSANTDGMLYNEVDAETLAPLDTRLSDNWGYVYGAVYTYYQVTGDAKYRDAVRRVLANLPKYRKYVWEPRDPSAHLPLGSFDGYADSIESAIYLTAREAVPEALAWIDSEMQVMLAMQRRDGHIEDWYGEGNFNRTALLHASMKSLGVRPARWEPGVRVGAVRDGTRVVVSLATPAPRRVQFDFARHKRVMNLDQNYVRLNEFPEWFAIDENTLYRIGRAGTPGDVRLGSELIGGLTLAAGDWIVETLQR
;
A
#
# COMPACT_ATOMS: atom_id res chain seq x y z
N MET A 1 0.62 28.17 -38.10
CA MET A 1 -0.43 27.53 -37.31
C MET A 1 -1.44 26.81 -38.21
N ARG A 2 -1.06 25.74 -38.89
CA ARG A 2 -1.99 24.90 -39.70
C ARG A 2 -1.34 23.60 -40.18
N PRO A 3 -0.84 22.71 -39.30
CA PRO A 3 -0.87 21.28 -39.61
C PRO A 3 -1.37 20.35 -38.48
N LEU A 4 -1.62 20.85 -37.24
CA LEU A 4 -1.99 19.95 -36.12
C LEU A 4 -3.45 19.45 -36.16
N ILE A 5 -4.34 20.10 -36.88
CA ILE A 5 -5.79 19.74 -36.89
C ILE A 5 -6.09 18.55 -37.81
N ARG A 6 -5.21 18.20 -38.76
CA ARG A 6 -5.46 17.07 -39.68
C ARG A 6 -5.03 15.69 -39.17
N MET A 7 -4.20 15.59 -38.13
CA MET A 7 -3.81 14.30 -37.56
C MET A 7 -4.81 13.74 -36.56
N LEU A 8 -5.54 14.59 -35.85
CA LEU A 8 -6.57 14.14 -34.89
C LEU A 8 -7.83 13.56 -35.55
N SER A 9 -8.16 14.01 -36.75
CA SER A 9 -9.34 13.50 -37.48
C SER A 9 -9.10 12.15 -38.16
N ALA A 10 -7.86 11.79 -38.50
CA ALA A 10 -7.53 10.51 -39.10
C ALA A 10 -7.52 9.36 -38.08
N ALA A 11 -7.05 9.61 -36.84
CA ALA A 11 -7.03 8.62 -35.77
C ALA A 11 -8.43 8.25 -35.27
N ALA A 12 -9.34 9.22 -35.17
CA ALA A 12 -10.72 8.99 -34.79
C ALA A 12 -11.53 8.24 -35.87
N ALA A 13 -11.26 8.50 -37.16
CA ALA A 13 -11.93 7.81 -38.27
C ALA A 13 -11.47 6.35 -38.41
N VAL A 14 -10.20 6.04 -38.15
CA VAL A 14 -9.67 4.66 -38.18
C VAL A 14 -10.23 3.83 -37.00
N ALA A 15 -10.39 4.42 -35.81
CA ALA A 15 -10.99 3.73 -34.67
C ALA A 15 -12.48 3.37 -34.92
N VAL A 16 -13.26 4.25 -35.55
CA VAL A 16 -14.68 4.02 -35.86
C VAL A 16 -14.84 2.96 -36.97
N LEU A 17 -13.97 2.91 -37.95
CA LEU A 17 -14.03 1.92 -39.03
C LEU A 17 -13.62 0.51 -38.55
N LEU A 18 -12.67 0.40 -37.60
CA LEU A 18 -12.27 -0.89 -37.02
C LEU A 18 -13.35 -1.48 -36.10
N THR A 19 -14.13 -0.65 -35.39
CA THR A 19 -15.20 -1.13 -34.52
C THR A 19 -16.44 -1.61 -35.28
N ALA A 20 -16.75 -1.03 -36.43
CA ALA A 20 -17.90 -1.42 -37.25
C ALA A 20 -17.65 -2.74 -38.02
N GLY A 21 -16.40 -2.99 -38.46
CA GLY A 21 -16.05 -4.21 -39.20
C GLY A 21 -15.87 -5.45 -38.31
N VAL A 22 -15.44 -5.28 -37.06
CA VAL A 22 -15.20 -6.38 -36.12
C VAL A 22 -16.48 -6.93 -35.48
N ARG A 23 -17.57 -6.14 -35.44
CA ARG A 23 -18.85 -6.57 -34.87
C ARG A 23 -19.54 -7.71 -35.63
N ALA A 24 -19.27 -7.91 -36.90
CA ALA A 24 -20.07 -8.80 -37.76
C ALA A 24 -19.74 -10.30 -37.68
N GLN A 25 -18.65 -10.74 -37.00
CA GLN A 25 -18.22 -12.14 -37.09
C GLN A 25 -17.56 -12.72 -35.82
N GLN A 26 -17.69 -12.10 -34.65
CA GLN A 26 -17.08 -12.70 -33.45
C GLN A 26 -17.94 -13.86 -32.91
N PRO A 27 -17.33 -15.03 -32.64
CA PRO A 27 -18.06 -16.13 -32.01
C PRO A 27 -18.55 -15.71 -30.61
N PRO A 28 -19.63 -16.33 -30.12
CA PRO A 28 -20.09 -16.06 -28.74
C PRO A 28 -18.97 -16.30 -27.71
N ILE A 29 -18.96 -15.49 -26.67
CA ILE A 29 -18.03 -15.66 -25.53
C ILE A 29 -18.26 -17.05 -24.95
N GLN A 30 -17.18 -17.83 -24.85
CA GLN A 30 -17.22 -19.16 -24.26
C GLN A 30 -17.50 -19.08 -22.76
N PRO A 31 -18.32 -19.97 -22.20
CA PRO A 31 -18.52 -20.04 -20.76
C PRO A 31 -17.19 -20.15 -20.02
N ALA A 32 -17.11 -19.53 -18.86
CA ALA A 32 -16.04 -19.74 -17.92
C ALA A 32 -16.20 -21.11 -17.22
N ALA A 33 -15.14 -21.61 -16.60
CA ALA A 33 -15.23 -22.78 -15.73
C ALA A 33 -16.27 -22.54 -14.63
N SER A 34 -17.12 -23.52 -14.36
CA SER A 34 -18.19 -23.38 -13.33
C SER A 34 -17.63 -23.01 -11.97
N GLY A 35 -16.48 -23.57 -11.58
CA GLY A 35 -15.80 -23.21 -10.35
C GLY A 35 -15.30 -21.77 -10.32
N ALA A 36 -14.89 -21.17 -11.47
CA ALA A 36 -14.47 -19.78 -11.54
C ALA A 36 -15.65 -18.82 -11.29
N VAL A 37 -16.82 -19.11 -11.85
CA VAL A 37 -18.04 -18.31 -11.62
C VAL A 37 -18.45 -18.35 -10.15
N GLU A 38 -18.48 -19.53 -9.56
CA GLU A 38 -18.84 -19.68 -8.15
C GLU A 38 -17.84 -18.99 -7.23
N GLN A 39 -16.53 -19.14 -7.50
CA GLN A 39 -15.51 -18.44 -6.73
C GLN A 39 -15.61 -16.91 -6.87
N ALA A 40 -15.94 -16.40 -8.06
CA ALA A 40 -16.16 -14.96 -8.24
C ALA A 40 -17.35 -14.46 -7.40
N ARG A 41 -18.43 -15.24 -7.30
CA ARG A 41 -19.59 -14.91 -6.44
C ARG A 41 -19.22 -14.92 -4.96
N LEU A 42 -18.46 -15.93 -4.49
CA LEU A 42 -17.96 -15.98 -3.11
C LEU A 42 -17.03 -14.82 -2.80
N ASN A 43 -16.12 -14.48 -3.71
CA ASN A 43 -15.27 -13.31 -3.59
C ASN A 43 -16.09 -12.01 -3.47
N GLY A 44 -17.22 -11.91 -4.19
CA GLY A 44 -18.13 -10.77 -4.08
C GLY A 44 -18.77 -10.62 -2.68
N VAL A 45 -19.06 -11.73 -1.99
CA VAL A 45 -19.53 -11.69 -0.59
C VAL A 45 -18.43 -11.16 0.32
N GLN A 46 -17.19 -11.64 0.17
CA GLN A 46 -16.05 -11.20 0.98
C GLN A 46 -15.69 -9.74 0.70
N PHE A 47 -15.78 -9.29 -0.55
CA PHE A 47 -15.65 -7.87 -0.92
C PHE A 47 -16.64 -7.00 -0.14
N GLU A 48 -17.94 -7.34 -0.18
CA GLU A 48 -18.98 -6.59 0.54
C GLU A 48 -18.69 -6.54 2.06
N GLN A 49 -18.30 -7.66 2.67
CA GLN A 49 -17.98 -7.72 4.10
C GLN A 49 -16.87 -6.75 4.47
N SER A 50 -15.77 -6.75 3.73
CA SER A 50 -14.62 -5.88 3.98
C SER A 50 -14.94 -4.40 3.76
N VAL A 51 -15.63 -4.06 2.67
CA VAL A 51 -16.04 -2.66 2.39
C VAL A 51 -17.05 -2.17 3.43
N ALA A 52 -18.01 -3.00 3.82
CA ALA A 52 -18.99 -2.64 4.84
C ALA A 52 -18.34 -2.39 6.21
N ALA A 53 -17.36 -3.22 6.59
CA ALA A 53 -16.61 -3.02 7.83
C ALA A 53 -15.80 -1.72 7.80
N SER A 54 -15.09 -1.48 6.70
CA SER A 54 -14.33 -0.25 6.47
C SER A 54 -15.21 1.00 6.55
N ARG A 55 -16.40 0.95 5.93
CA ARG A 55 -17.36 2.07 5.96
C ARG A 55 -17.92 2.33 7.36
N ARG A 56 -18.18 1.29 8.15
CA ARG A 56 -18.63 1.47 9.56
C ARG A 56 -17.56 2.21 10.36
N LEU A 57 -16.30 1.83 10.23
CA LEU A 57 -15.19 2.50 10.92
C LEU A 57 -15.04 3.96 10.49
N LEU A 58 -15.15 4.24 9.18
CA LEU A 58 -15.11 5.61 8.64
C LEU A 58 -16.12 6.50 9.38
N HIS A 59 -17.38 6.10 9.43
CA HIS A 59 -18.42 6.91 10.07
C HIS A 59 -18.21 7.02 11.58
N ALA A 60 -17.82 5.93 12.26
CA ALA A 60 -17.54 5.94 13.69
C ALA A 60 -16.46 6.96 14.05
N TRP A 61 -15.34 7.01 13.32
CA TRP A 61 -14.30 8.00 13.58
C TRP A 61 -14.70 9.43 13.25
N LEU A 62 -15.46 9.65 12.17
CA LEU A 62 -15.89 11.00 11.80
C LEU A 62 -16.83 11.65 12.82
N ASP A 63 -17.53 10.86 13.63
CA ASP A 63 -18.35 11.36 14.74
C ASP A 63 -17.49 11.95 15.88
N HIS A 64 -16.19 11.65 15.91
CA HIS A 64 -15.23 12.14 16.88
C HIS A 64 -14.30 13.25 16.35
N ALA A 65 -14.50 13.72 15.12
CA ALA A 65 -13.71 14.83 14.60
C ALA A 65 -13.95 16.12 15.41
N ASP A 66 -12.88 16.83 15.72
CA ASP A 66 -12.97 18.11 16.44
C ASP A 66 -13.81 19.12 15.63
N PRO A 67 -14.81 19.76 16.21
CA PRO A 67 -15.75 20.60 15.46
C PRO A 67 -15.13 21.88 14.85
N ARG A 68 -13.95 22.33 15.34
CA ARG A 68 -13.27 23.53 14.85
C ARG A 68 -12.29 23.21 13.74
N THR A 69 -11.57 22.10 13.89
CA THR A 69 -10.47 21.72 12.99
C THR A 69 -10.83 20.59 12.06
N LEU A 70 -11.86 19.80 12.37
CA LEU A 70 -12.22 18.53 11.74
C LEU A 70 -11.15 17.43 11.89
N LEU A 71 -10.06 17.68 12.65
CA LEU A 71 -9.02 16.69 12.86
C LEU A 71 -9.46 15.62 13.86
N LEU A 72 -8.91 14.43 13.69
CA LEU A 72 -9.22 13.26 14.50
C LEU A 72 -8.20 13.13 15.63
N PRO A 73 -8.62 12.80 16.87
CA PRO A 73 -7.67 12.55 17.95
C PRO A 73 -6.96 11.21 17.75
N ASP A 74 -5.76 11.07 18.35
CA ASP A 74 -5.03 9.80 18.34
C ASP A 74 -5.73 8.71 19.15
N ARG A 75 -6.45 9.11 20.20
CA ARG A 75 -7.23 8.21 21.07
C ARG A 75 -8.56 8.85 21.46
N LEU A 76 -9.57 8.00 21.61
CA LEU A 76 -10.87 8.41 22.11
C LEU A 76 -10.90 8.37 23.66
N ASP A 77 -10.06 9.20 24.28
CA ASP A 77 -10.11 9.37 25.73
C ASP A 77 -11.45 9.99 26.14
N THR A 78 -12.03 9.53 27.25
CA THR A 78 -13.26 10.10 27.81
C THR A 78 -13.09 11.56 28.18
N ASP A 79 -11.89 11.98 28.59
CA ASP A 79 -11.50 13.37 28.81
C ASP A 79 -11.01 14.01 27.50
N ARG A 80 -11.92 14.70 26.82
CA ARG A 80 -11.61 15.38 25.56
C ARG A 80 -10.54 16.46 25.64
N SER A 81 -10.20 16.94 26.86
CA SER A 81 -9.09 17.89 27.03
C SER A 81 -7.73 17.29 26.70
N LYS A 82 -7.62 15.95 26.68
CA LYS A 82 -6.43 15.19 26.31
C LYS A 82 -6.36 14.85 24.82
N TRP A 83 -7.38 15.16 24.05
CA TRP A 83 -7.40 14.84 22.64
C TRP A 83 -6.30 15.60 21.89
N THR A 84 -5.44 14.85 21.26
CA THR A 84 -4.32 15.36 20.49
C THR A 84 -4.36 14.72 19.11
N TYR A 85 -4.21 15.53 18.06
CA TYR A 85 -3.87 15.08 16.73
C TYR A 85 -2.35 15.05 16.61
N THR A 86 -1.79 13.95 16.13
CA THR A 86 -0.39 13.91 15.74
C THR A 86 -0.22 13.46 14.29
N PRO A 87 0.75 14.03 13.57
CA PRO A 87 0.98 13.64 12.18
C PRO A 87 1.45 12.18 12.03
N HIS A 88 2.20 11.65 13.00
CA HIS A 88 2.70 10.26 12.97
C HIS A 88 1.66 9.20 13.39
N ASN A 89 0.52 9.59 13.93
CA ASN A 89 -0.57 8.70 14.33
C ASN A 89 -1.81 8.96 13.46
N SER A 90 -2.71 9.84 13.91
CA SER A 90 -3.95 10.13 13.17
C SER A 90 -3.70 10.62 11.74
N GLY A 91 -2.59 11.34 11.49
CA GLY A 91 -2.17 11.75 10.16
C GLY A 91 -1.74 10.58 9.29
N ALA A 92 -0.89 9.70 9.81
CA ALA A 92 -0.29 8.59 9.10
C ALA A 92 -1.25 7.40 8.95
N ASP A 93 -1.72 6.83 10.08
CA ASP A 93 -2.38 5.53 10.08
C ASP A 93 -3.90 5.60 10.01
N LEU A 94 -4.54 6.71 10.36
CA LEU A 94 -6.00 6.77 10.42
C LEU A 94 -6.61 7.53 9.24
N TYR A 95 -6.37 8.81 9.15
CA TYR A 95 -7.02 9.71 8.20
C TYR A 95 -6.89 9.25 6.73
N PRO A 96 -5.73 8.82 6.23
CA PRO A 96 -5.56 8.43 4.83
C PRO A 96 -6.44 7.25 4.43
N TYR A 97 -6.63 6.28 5.30
CA TYR A 97 -7.45 5.10 5.03
C TYR A 97 -8.94 5.39 5.15
N LEU A 98 -9.33 6.38 5.94
CA LEU A 98 -10.68 6.94 5.91
C LEU A 98 -10.94 7.68 4.60
N VAL A 99 -9.95 8.40 4.04
CA VAL A 99 -10.02 9.05 2.72
C VAL A 99 -10.28 8.00 1.63
N LEU A 100 -9.51 6.91 1.61
CA LEU A 100 -9.68 5.84 0.61
C LEU A 100 -11.02 5.11 0.77
N THR A 101 -11.48 4.91 1.99
CA THR A 101 -12.81 4.36 2.26
C THR A 101 -13.91 5.27 1.73
N ALA A 102 -13.84 6.58 2.03
CA ALA A 102 -14.82 7.56 1.56
C ALA A 102 -14.85 7.62 0.03
N GLN A 103 -13.70 7.56 -0.64
CA GLN A 103 -13.62 7.55 -2.10
C GLN A 103 -14.42 6.40 -2.72
N LEU A 104 -14.44 5.23 -2.09
CA LEU A 104 -15.18 4.08 -2.58
C LEU A 104 -16.67 4.11 -2.18
N THR A 105 -16.97 4.55 -0.95
CA THR A 105 -18.30 4.37 -0.35
C THR A 105 -19.14 5.63 -0.30
N ASP A 106 -18.54 6.81 -0.13
CA ASP A 106 -19.22 8.07 0.11
C ASP A 106 -18.55 9.22 -0.68
N PRO A 107 -18.70 9.28 -2.02
CA PRO A 107 -18.02 10.27 -2.87
C PRO A 107 -18.26 11.74 -2.45
N ASP A 108 -19.45 12.08 -1.98
CA ASP A 108 -19.75 13.44 -1.51
C ASP A 108 -18.93 13.80 -0.25
N LEU A 109 -18.72 12.81 0.64
CA LEU A 109 -17.87 12.94 1.82
C LEU A 109 -16.40 13.07 1.41
N PHE A 110 -15.98 12.29 0.42
CA PHE A 110 -14.61 12.33 -0.12
C PHE A 110 -14.30 13.70 -0.74
N GLU A 111 -15.15 14.20 -1.63
CA GLU A 111 -14.94 15.48 -2.32
C GLU A 111 -15.13 16.70 -1.41
N GLY A 112 -15.94 16.58 -0.37
CA GLY A 112 -16.21 17.64 0.61
C GLY A 112 -15.33 17.54 1.86
N ARG A 113 -15.82 16.82 2.86
CA ARG A 113 -15.23 16.80 4.22
C ARG A 113 -13.78 16.30 4.26
N MET A 114 -13.43 15.26 3.47
CA MET A 114 -12.05 14.74 3.47
C MET A 114 -11.06 15.78 2.94
N VAL A 115 -11.42 16.51 1.89
CA VAL A 115 -10.58 17.60 1.35
C VAL A 115 -10.49 18.76 2.33
N GLU A 116 -11.59 19.08 3.05
CA GLU A 116 -11.58 20.11 4.07
C GLU A 116 -10.70 19.73 5.26
N MET A 117 -10.74 18.46 5.70
CA MET A 117 -9.84 17.93 6.73
C MET A 117 -8.37 18.10 6.32
N LEU A 118 -7.98 17.81 5.07
CA LEU A 118 -6.63 18.06 4.58
C LEU A 118 -6.24 19.54 4.64
N ARG A 119 -7.14 20.43 4.22
CA ARG A 119 -6.90 21.90 4.30
C ARG A 119 -6.71 22.36 5.74
N ASN A 120 -7.51 21.82 6.64
CA ASN A 120 -7.42 22.13 8.06
C ASN A 120 -6.16 21.51 8.69
N GLU A 121 -5.77 20.30 8.31
CA GLU A 121 -4.49 19.72 8.72
C GLU A 121 -3.36 20.69 8.38
N VAL A 122 -3.23 21.10 7.12
CA VAL A 122 -2.21 22.06 6.69
C VAL A 122 -2.30 23.38 7.47
N ARG A 123 -3.50 23.89 7.66
CA ARG A 123 -3.73 25.18 8.34
C ARG A 123 -3.35 25.17 9.82
N PHE A 124 -3.69 24.10 10.53
CA PHE A 124 -3.60 24.08 12.00
C PHE A 124 -2.35 23.36 12.51
N THR A 125 -1.69 22.54 11.69
CA THR A 125 -0.54 21.73 12.14
C THR A 125 0.81 22.18 11.57
N SER A 126 0.85 23.01 10.51
CA SER A 126 2.11 23.49 9.95
C SER A 126 2.89 24.36 10.96
N ALA A 127 3.87 23.75 11.62
CA ALA A 127 4.65 24.39 12.69
C ALA A 127 5.86 25.15 12.15
N LYS A 128 6.49 24.66 11.06
CA LYS A 128 7.58 25.35 10.37
C LYS A 128 7.55 25.00 8.88
N ALA A 129 7.25 25.97 8.05
CA ALA A 129 6.92 25.77 6.64
C ALA A 129 5.83 24.69 6.51
N SER A 130 5.99 23.64 5.70
CA SER A 130 5.02 22.56 5.58
C SER A 130 5.19 21.43 6.60
N VAL A 131 6.21 21.49 7.48
CA VAL A 131 6.47 20.45 8.47
C VAL A 131 5.47 20.57 9.61
N PRO A 132 4.68 19.51 9.90
CA PRO A 132 3.64 19.56 10.91
C PRO A 132 4.20 19.39 12.33
N GLY A 133 3.44 19.88 13.30
CA GLY A 133 3.60 19.60 14.73
C GLY A 133 2.34 18.94 15.30
N ASN A 134 2.45 18.42 16.53
CA ASN A 134 1.31 17.88 17.24
C ASN A 134 0.36 19.02 17.65
N LEU A 135 -0.95 18.77 17.56
CA LEU A 135 -1.97 19.75 17.91
C LEU A 135 -2.85 19.24 19.05
N THR A 136 -2.85 19.94 20.20
CA THR A 136 -3.83 19.69 21.25
C THR A 136 -5.19 20.24 20.80
N LEU A 137 -6.15 19.36 20.54
CA LEU A 137 -7.43 19.76 19.93
C LEU A 137 -8.25 20.68 20.82
N ALA A 138 -8.25 20.48 22.14
CA ALA A 138 -9.01 21.28 23.06
C ALA A 138 -8.50 22.73 23.16
N SER A 139 -7.20 22.94 23.31
CA SER A 139 -6.59 24.28 23.47
C SER A 139 -6.24 24.93 22.12
N GLY A 140 -5.97 24.15 21.09
CA GLY A 140 -5.40 24.62 19.84
C GLY A 140 -3.90 24.88 19.95
N GLU A 141 -3.23 24.39 20.97
CA GLU A 141 -1.79 24.52 21.15
C GLU A 141 -1.05 23.66 20.14
N LEU A 142 -0.19 24.29 19.36
CA LEU A 142 0.65 23.64 18.35
C LEU A 142 2.05 23.40 18.89
N GLY A 143 2.49 22.15 18.85
CA GLY A 143 3.85 21.74 19.20
C GLY A 143 4.90 22.13 18.15
N PRO A 144 6.19 21.85 18.43
CA PRO A 144 7.28 22.11 17.49
C PRO A 144 7.15 21.25 16.22
N PRO A 145 7.85 21.64 15.12
CA PRO A 145 7.87 20.84 13.90
C PRO A 145 8.49 19.46 14.18
N SER A 146 7.84 18.41 13.65
CA SER A 146 8.24 17.02 13.81
C SER A 146 8.70 16.42 12.48
N LEU A 147 10.01 16.17 12.33
CA LEU A 147 10.52 15.44 11.17
C LEU A 147 10.01 13.98 11.17
N PHE A 148 9.91 13.37 12.35
CA PHE A 148 9.32 12.05 12.53
C PHE A 148 7.86 12.05 12.07
N GLY A 149 7.06 12.99 12.57
CA GLY A 149 5.66 13.12 12.15
C GLY A 149 5.49 13.35 10.66
N ALA A 150 6.39 14.11 10.03
CA ALA A 150 6.37 14.32 8.58
C ALA A 150 6.77 13.06 7.79
N GLY A 151 7.75 12.29 8.27
CA GLY A 151 8.21 11.04 7.68
C GLY A 151 7.11 9.98 7.66
N GLU A 152 6.55 9.69 8.85
CA GLU A 152 5.45 8.74 9.03
C GLU A 152 4.21 9.13 8.21
N TYR A 153 3.76 10.38 8.32
CA TYR A 153 2.59 10.84 7.56
C TYR A 153 2.79 10.69 6.05
N ALA A 154 4.00 10.98 5.54
CA ALA A 154 4.30 10.83 4.14
C ALA A 154 4.32 9.33 3.72
N LYS A 155 5.05 8.49 4.46
CA LYS A 155 5.31 7.09 4.13
C LYS A 155 4.09 6.19 4.39
N ASP A 156 3.41 6.31 5.53
CA ASP A 156 2.30 5.42 5.85
C ASP A 156 0.97 5.90 5.24
N GLY A 157 0.73 7.21 5.26
CA GLY A 157 -0.53 7.76 4.85
C GLY A 157 -0.57 8.27 3.41
N LEU A 158 0.16 9.34 3.14
CA LEU A 158 0.02 10.08 1.89
C LEU A 158 0.52 9.31 0.66
N VAL A 159 1.51 8.43 0.83
CA VAL A 159 1.98 7.52 -0.23
C VAL A 159 0.85 6.58 -0.65
N SER A 160 0.13 5.94 0.28
CA SER A 160 -0.98 5.03 -0.03
C SER A 160 -2.08 5.74 -0.82
N VAL A 161 -2.49 6.92 -0.36
CA VAL A 161 -3.50 7.74 -1.05
C VAL A 161 -3.02 8.11 -2.46
N THR A 162 -1.74 8.48 -2.58
CA THR A 162 -1.16 8.91 -3.85
C THR A 162 -1.02 7.75 -4.84
N GLU A 163 -0.57 6.58 -4.40
CA GLU A 163 -0.47 5.40 -5.27
C GLU A 163 -1.85 4.98 -5.81
N TYR A 164 -2.89 5.11 -5.00
CA TYR A 164 -4.24 4.71 -5.38
C TYR A 164 -4.99 5.76 -6.20
N LEU A 165 -4.92 7.04 -5.81
CA LEU A 165 -5.67 8.13 -6.43
C LEU A 165 -4.87 8.95 -7.45
N GLY A 166 -3.54 8.80 -7.48
CA GLY A 166 -2.67 9.60 -8.33
C GLY A 166 -2.37 10.99 -7.75
N ARG A 167 -2.05 11.94 -8.63
CA ARG A 167 -1.60 13.31 -8.25
C ARG A 167 -2.77 14.20 -7.86
N THR A 168 -3.21 14.07 -6.65
CA THR A 168 -4.29 14.84 -6.03
C THR A 168 -3.75 15.85 -5.01
N ALA A 169 -4.62 16.49 -4.22
CA ALA A 169 -4.21 17.40 -3.15
C ALA A 169 -3.30 16.72 -2.11
N TRP A 170 -3.52 15.45 -1.80
CA TRP A 170 -2.68 14.65 -0.89
C TRP A 170 -1.27 14.44 -1.44
N PHE A 171 -1.12 14.23 -2.76
CA PHE A 171 0.19 14.21 -3.40
C PHE A 171 0.96 15.51 -3.20
N HIS A 172 0.32 16.65 -3.43
CA HIS A 172 0.96 17.96 -3.24
C HIS A 172 1.36 18.18 -1.78
N ARG A 173 0.49 17.79 -0.82
CA ARG A 173 0.83 17.80 0.60
C ARG A 173 2.08 16.98 0.91
N MET A 174 2.17 15.76 0.37
CA MET A 174 3.33 14.88 0.53
C MET A 174 4.61 15.53 -0.04
N VAL A 175 4.55 16.09 -1.24
CA VAL A 175 5.69 16.75 -1.90
C VAL A 175 6.22 17.91 -1.06
N ASP A 176 5.35 18.84 -0.66
CA ASP A 176 5.72 20.04 0.08
C ASP A 176 6.29 19.69 1.45
N MET A 177 5.60 18.82 2.18
CA MET A 177 6.00 18.38 3.52
C MET A 177 7.35 17.65 3.51
N THR A 178 7.55 16.72 2.57
CA THR A 178 8.81 15.97 2.46
C THR A 178 9.97 16.88 2.07
N ALA A 179 9.75 17.82 1.14
CA ALA A 179 10.80 18.78 0.73
C ALA A 179 11.23 19.69 1.89
N ASP A 180 10.26 20.23 2.63
CA ASP A 180 10.54 21.11 3.77
C ASP A 180 11.15 20.34 4.96
N ALA A 181 10.77 19.09 5.18
CA ALA A 181 11.37 18.25 6.19
C ALA A 181 12.83 17.90 5.87
N MET A 182 13.12 17.53 4.63
CA MET A 182 14.50 17.27 4.19
C MET A 182 15.39 18.52 4.26
N ALA A 183 14.84 19.71 4.01
CA ALA A 183 15.55 20.97 4.20
C ALA A 183 15.86 21.28 5.68
N GLN A 184 15.16 20.64 6.61
CA GLN A 184 15.37 20.77 8.06
C GLN A 184 16.15 19.58 8.67
N ALA A 185 16.60 18.63 7.86
CA ALA A 185 17.45 17.53 8.31
C ALA A 185 18.71 18.05 9.01
N ALA A 186 19.01 17.55 10.22
CA ALA A 186 20.02 18.12 11.09
C ALA A 186 21.02 17.10 11.67
N THR A 187 20.90 15.82 11.37
CA THR A 187 21.84 14.79 11.84
C THR A 187 23.07 14.77 10.92
N PRO A 188 24.26 15.16 11.39
CA PRO A 188 25.43 15.26 10.56
C PRO A 188 25.98 13.86 10.18
N SER A 189 26.41 13.73 8.93
CA SER A 189 27.17 12.58 8.44
C SER A 189 28.20 13.05 7.41
N ARG A 190 29.16 12.20 7.06
CA ARG A 190 30.11 12.51 5.97
C ARG A 190 29.45 12.63 4.60
N PHE A 191 28.19 12.18 4.48
CA PHE A 191 27.40 12.27 3.25
C PHE A 191 26.48 13.49 3.21
N GLY A 192 26.46 14.29 4.27
CA GLY A 192 25.60 15.45 4.47
C GLY A 192 24.61 15.26 5.63
N MET A 193 23.66 16.21 5.76
CA MET A 193 22.66 16.14 6.83
C MET A 193 21.61 15.07 6.54
N LEU A 194 21.36 14.18 7.51
CA LEU A 194 20.36 13.13 7.49
C LEU A 194 19.15 13.52 8.36
N PRO A 195 17.95 12.94 8.12
CA PRO A 195 16.80 13.16 8.97
C PRO A 195 17.03 12.74 10.42
N ALA A 196 17.66 11.58 10.64
CA ALA A 196 17.86 11.03 11.97
C ALA A 196 19.09 10.10 12.04
N SER A 197 19.32 9.54 13.24
CA SER A 197 20.31 8.47 13.48
C SER A 197 19.67 7.07 13.59
N ASP A 198 18.36 6.96 13.56
CA ASP A 198 17.62 5.71 13.63
C ASP A 198 17.21 5.20 12.23
N PRO A 199 16.98 3.88 12.08
CA PRO A 199 16.63 3.26 10.80
C PRO A 199 15.18 3.53 10.38
N GLU A 200 14.29 3.80 11.32
CA GLU A 200 12.87 4.05 11.07
C GLU A 200 12.72 5.31 10.22
N LEU A 201 13.04 6.47 10.76
CA LEU A 201 12.85 7.74 10.08
C LEU A 201 13.66 7.87 8.79
N ASN A 202 14.91 7.36 8.77
CA ASN A 202 15.69 7.32 7.54
C ASN A 202 15.07 6.38 6.49
N GLY A 203 14.46 5.28 6.92
CA GLY A 203 13.75 4.34 6.07
C GLY A 203 12.48 4.92 5.47
N ASP A 204 11.69 5.66 6.26
CA ASP A 204 10.48 6.34 5.81
C ASP A 204 10.80 7.35 4.70
N TYR A 205 11.81 8.19 4.95
CA TYR A 205 12.26 9.13 3.93
C TYR A 205 12.82 8.42 2.70
N LEU A 206 13.59 7.33 2.83
CA LEU A 206 14.05 6.57 1.67
C LEU A 206 12.89 6.09 0.80
N GLN A 207 11.86 5.52 1.41
CA GLN A 207 10.69 5.01 0.71
C GLN A 207 9.90 6.13 0.03
N THR A 208 9.70 7.27 0.70
CA THR A 208 8.99 8.42 0.16
C THR A 208 9.80 9.12 -0.92
N LEU A 209 11.09 9.40 -0.68
CA LEU A 209 11.96 10.10 -1.61
C LEU A 209 12.18 9.33 -2.91
N THR A 210 12.31 8.01 -2.85
CA THR A 210 12.45 7.17 -4.06
C THR A 210 11.21 7.23 -4.94
N ARG A 211 10.01 7.19 -4.34
CA ARG A 211 8.74 7.33 -5.07
C ARG A 211 8.57 8.74 -5.62
N LEU A 212 8.87 9.78 -4.85
CA LEU A 212 8.81 11.16 -5.33
C LEU A 212 9.79 11.42 -6.46
N ALA A 213 11.00 10.85 -6.42
CA ALA A 213 11.98 10.96 -7.49
C ALA A 213 11.44 10.41 -8.82
N THR A 214 10.80 9.24 -8.82
CA THR A 214 10.22 8.65 -10.03
C THR A 214 8.96 9.39 -10.48
N MET A 215 8.10 9.77 -9.55
CA MET A 215 6.84 10.45 -9.87
C MET A 215 7.06 11.86 -10.42
N THR A 216 7.97 12.63 -9.84
CA THR A 216 8.15 14.05 -10.19
C THR A 216 9.26 14.29 -11.21
N GLY A 217 10.28 13.43 -11.24
CA GLY A 217 11.52 13.67 -11.96
C GLY A 217 12.41 14.74 -11.30
N ASP A 218 12.05 15.24 -10.11
CA ASP A 218 12.86 16.22 -9.38
C ASP A 218 14.08 15.54 -8.76
N MET A 219 15.25 15.93 -9.26
CA MET A 219 16.52 15.35 -8.85
C MET A 219 16.85 15.56 -7.36
N ARG A 220 16.26 16.56 -6.70
CA ARG A 220 16.48 16.78 -5.26
C ARG A 220 16.05 15.57 -4.43
N PHE A 221 14.90 14.95 -4.74
CA PHE A 221 14.43 13.77 -4.04
C PHE A 221 15.39 12.58 -4.21
N ARG A 222 15.91 12.38 -5.42
CA ARG A 222 16.92 11.35 -5.67
C ARG A 222 18.21 11.60 -4.90
N GLU A 223 18.71 12.83 -4.90
CA GLU A 223 19.95 13.16 -4.20
C GLU A 223 19.81 13.04 -2.68
N TRP A 224 18.66 13.37 -2.12
CA TRP A 224 18.37 13.12 -0.70
C TRP A 224 18.28 11.62 -0.38
N ALA A 225 17.60 10.84 -1.22
CA ALA A 225 17.56 9.38 -1.06
C ALA A 225 18.97 8.76 -1.15
N ARG A 226 19.79 9.19 -2.11
CA ARG A 226 21.20 8.76 -2.24
C ARG A 226 22.04 9.12 -1.02
N ARG A 227 21.84 10.29 -0.44
CA ARG A 227 22.56 10.71 0.78
C ARG A 227 22.29 9.74 1.93
N ILE A 228 21.03 9.39 2.18
CA ILE A 228 20.66 8.41 3.19
C ILE A 228 21.21 7.03 2.79
N GLY A 229 21.01 6.61 1.55
CA GLY A 229 21.48 5.32 1.04
C GLY A 229 22.99 5.15 1.15
N ASP A 230 23.77 6.15 0.72
CA ASP A 230 25.23 6.12 0.83
C ASP A 230 25.67 6.01 2.31
N ALA A 231 25.01 6.73 3.23
CA ALA A 231 25.31 6.68 4.65
C ALA A 231 25.11 5.27 5.24
N TYR A 232 24.04 4.61 4.86
CA TYR A 232 23.81 3.22 5.30
C TYR A 232 24.72 2.22 4.58
N ILE A 233 24.83 2.28 3.28
CA ILE A 233 25.56 1.30 2.46
C ILE A 233 27.07 1.35 2.69
N GLU A 234 27.64 2.54 2.88
CA GLU A 234 29.07 2.72 3.03
C GLU A 234 29.55 2.76 4.48
N GLU A 235 28.65 2.96 5.45
CA GLU A 235 29.04 3.13 6.84
C GLU A 235 28.21 2.26 7.79
N ALA A 236 26.90 2.49 7.93
CA ALA A 236 26.12 1.83 8.96
C ALA A 236 26.04 0.29 8.78
N LEU A 237 25.75 -0.19 7.56
CA LEU A 237 25.69 -1.63 7.30
C LEU A 237 27.04 -2.32 7.49
N PRO A 238 28.18 -1.83 6.92
CA PRO A 238 29.48 -2.43 7.17
C PRO A 238 29.88 -2.41 8.65
N GLY A 239 29.56 -1.34 9.37
CA GLY A 239 29.85 -1.19 10.80
C GLY A 239 28.97 -2.06 11.70
N ASN A 240 27.85 -2.60 11.20
CA ASN A 240 26.90 -3.41 11.95
C ASN A 240 26.65 -4.79 11.28
N PHE A 241 27.71 -5.50 10.95
CA PHE A 241 27.67 -6.88 10.42
C PHE A 241 26.82 -7.03 9.14
N GLY A 242 26.62 -5.96 8.38
CA GLY A 242 25.90 -5.94 7.11
C GLY A 242 24.39 -5.72 7.21
N VAL A 243 23.85 -5.41 8.38
CA VAL A 243 22.43 -5.14 8.62
C VAL A 243 22.22 -3.82 9.37
N PRO A 244 21.06 -3.15 9.25
CA PRO A 244 20.78 -1.96 10.05
C PRO A 244 20.64 -2.33 11.54
N GLY A 245 21.17 -1.48 12.44
CA GLY A 245 20.88 -1.54 13.87
C GLY A 245 19.76 -0.57 14.23
N MET A 246 19.25 -0.63 15.46
CA MET A 246 18.21 0.28 15.96
C MET A 246 18.65 1.75 16.01
N LYS A 247 19.94 1.99 16.00
CA LYS A 247 20.54 3.33 15.94
C LYS A 247 21.93 3.23 15.36
N TRP A 248 22.32 4.23 14.59
CA TRP A 248 23.70 4.42 14.16
C TRP A 248 24.11 5.86 14.40
N ASP A 249 25.13 6.06 15.25
CA ASP A 249 25.75 7.36 15.48
C ASP A 249 26.81 7.62 14.40
N PHE A 250 26.48 8.46 13.44
CA PHE A 250 27.37 8.82 12.33
C PHE A 250 28.59 9.65 12.76
N SER A 251 28.58 10.23 13.97
CA SER A 251 29.73 10.97 14.50
C SER A 251 30.69 10.06 15.24
N ALA A 252 30.16 9.09 15.98
CA ALA A 252 30.95 8.11 16.73
C ALA A 252 31.29 6.85 15.90
N HIS A 253 30.72 6.70 14.70
CA HIS A 253 30.86 5.52 13.82
C HIS A 253 30.51 4.20 14.53
N SER A 254 29.46 4.21 15.33
CA SER A 254 29.05 3.06 16.16
C SER A 254 27.53 2.98 16.25
N GLY A 255 27.03 1.78 16.51
CA GLY A 255 25.60 1.54 16.56
C GLY A 255 25.15 0.46 17.53
N ASP A 256 23.86 0.25 17.57
CA ASP A 256 23.20 -0.80 18.33
C ASP A 256 23.14 -2.09 17.49
N ARG A 257 23.57 -3.21 18.08
CA ARG A 257 23.60 -4.52 17.41
C ARG A 257 22.23 -5.18 17.27
N ARG A 258 21.16 -4.60 17.80
CA ARG A 258 19.80 -5.15 17.65
C ARG A 258 19.30 -4.87 16.23
N LEU A 259 19.04 -5.93 15.48
CA LEU A 259 18.30 -5.86 14.23
C LEU A 259 16.82 -6.11 14.55
N ARG A 260 16.01 -5.07 14.49
CA ARG A 260 14.57 -5.17 14.63
C ARG A 260 13.94 -5.41 13.25
N LEU A 261 13.17 -6.50 13.13
CA LEU A 261 12.56 -6.94 11.89
C LEU A 261 11.04 -6.73 11.86
N ARG A 262 10.49 -6.26 12.99
CA ARG A 262 9.12 -5.74 13.03
C ARG A 262 9.19 -4.22 12.87
N ASP A 263 8.05 -3.58 12.92
CA ASP A 263 7.81 -2.17 12.94
C ASP A 263 8.93 -1.33 13.60
N HIS A 264 9.24 -0.17 13.08
CA HIS A 264 10.35 0.70 13.47
C HIS A 264 11.79 0.22 13.16
N GLY A 265 11.96 -0.94 12.56
CA GLY A 265 13.29 -1.48 12.25
C GLY A 265 13.47 -1.95 10.82
N ASN A 266 12.38 -2.25 10.13
CA ASN A 266 12.40 -2.80 8.77
C ASN A 266 12.30 -1.75 7.67
N GLU A 267 11.93 -0.50 7.97
CA GLU A 267 11.74 0.60 7.01
C GLU A 267 12.99 0.85 6.19
N THR A 268 14.17 0.86 6.81
CA THR A 268 15.45 1.02 6.10
C THR A 268 15.72 -0.14 5.14
N VAL A 269 15.36 -1.38 5.49
CA VAL A 269 15.52 -2.55 4.61
C VAL A 269 14.71 -2.36 3.33
N VAL A 270 13.45 -1.95 3.47
CA VAL A 270 12.55 -1.65 2.35
C VAL A 270 13.05 -0.45 1.57
N GLY A 271 13.41 0.63 2.26
CA GLY A 271 13.87 1.89 1.66
C GLY A 271 15.14 1.72 0.82
N LEU A 272 16.15 1.01 1.34
CA LEU A 272 17.40 0.73 0.61
C LEU A 272 17.15 -0.14 -0.62
N THR A 273 16.22 -1.09 -0.55
CA THR A 273 15.88 -1.96 -1.68
C THR A 273 15.12 -1.20 -2.76
N LEU A 274 14.21 -0.28 -2.38
CA LEU A 274 13.55 0.60 -3.34
C LEU A 274 14.53 1.59 -3.98
N LEU A 275 15.49 2.11 -3.23
CA LEU A 275 16.55 2.95 -3.79
C LEU A 275 17.41 2.17 -4.79
N LEU A 276 17.76 0.91 -4.49
CA LEU A 276 18.41 0.05 -5.46
C LEU A 276 17.58 -0.12 -6.73
N ALA A 277 16.29 -0.36 -6.63
CA ALA A 277 15.38 -0.48 -7.77
C ALA A 277 15.34 0.81 -8.62
N LEU A 278 15.31 1.98 -7.98
CA LEU A 278 15.42 3.28 -8.66
C LEU A 278 16.75 3.43 -9.40
N GLU A 279 17.87 3.13 -8.75
CA GLU A 279 19.20 3.26 -9.36
C GLU A 279 19.41 2.22 -10.48
N HIS A 280 18.79 1.04 -10.38
CA HIS A 280 18.74 0.05 -11.43
C HIS A 280 17.95 0.53 -12.66
N GLN A 281 16.72 1.03 -12.47
CA GLN A 281 15.91 1.61 -13.55
C GLN A 281 16.63 2.74 -14.29
N LEU A 282 17.43 3.54 -13.57
CA LEU A 282 18.16 4.67 -14.12
C LEU A 282 19.56 4.30 -14.63
N HIS A 283 19.93 3.03 -14.64
CA HIS A 283 21.25 2.53 -15.05
C HIS A 283 22.42 3.31 -14.41
N SER A 284 22.31 3.55 -13.12
CA SER A 284 23.23 4.40 -12.35
C SER A 284 24.57 3.70 -12.09
N ASP A 285 25.63 4.49 -11.97
CA ASP A 285 26.95 4.03 -11.52
C ASP A 285 26.98 3.53 -10.06
N ARG A 286 26.00 3.92 -9.23
CA ARG A 286 25.83 3.45 -7.85
C ARG A 286 25.20 2.07 -7.77
N GLU A 287 24.47 1.64 -8.79
CA GLU A 287 23.68 0.41 -8.77
C GLU A 287 24.49 -0.83 -8.39
N PRO A 288 25.70 -1.11 -8.95
CA PRO A 288 26.46 -2.32 -8.60
C PRO A 288 26.86 -2.36 -7.12
N ARG A 289 27.24 -1.22 -6.55
CA ARG A 289 27.60 -1.11 -5.14
C ARG A 289 26.39 -1.29 -4.23
N TYR A 290 25.26 -0.67 -4.56
CA TYR A 290 24.01 -0.80 -3.83
C TYR A 290 23.49 -2.24 -3.88
N ARG A 291 23.52 -2.87 -5.04
CA ARG A 291 23.15 -4.28 -5.23
C ARG A 291 23.94 -5.21 -4.31
N ALA A 292 25.25 -5.04 -4.27
CA ALA A 292 26.12 -5.88 -3.43
C ALA A 292 25.86 -5.69 -1.92
N ALA A 293 25.56 -4.47 -1.48
CA ALA A 293 25.27 -4.18 -0.07
C ALA A 293 23.89 -4.72 0.33
N VAL A 294 22.84 -4.46 -0.49
CA VAL A 294 21.49 -4.96 -0.28
C VAL A 294 21.46 -6.48 -0.31
N GLN A 295 22.22 -7.11 -1.20
CA GLN A 295 22.37 -8.57 -1.22
C GLN A 295 22.83 -9.11 0.13
N ARG A 296 23.95 -8.59 0.65
CA ARG A 296 24.49 -9.03 1.95
C ARG A 296 23.49 -8.82 3.08
N MET A 297 22.80 -7.69 3.09
CA MET A 297 21.77 -7.37 4.07
C MET A 297 20.63 -8.40 4.04
N LEU A 298 20.05 -8.64 2.89
CA LEU A 298 18.94 -9.57 2.72
C LEU A 298 19.35 -11.03 2.99
N ASP A 299 20.55 -11.44 2.56
CA ASP A 299 21.07 -12.78 2.84
C ASP A 299 21.21 -13.02 4.35
N ARG A 300 21.69 -12.04 5.11
CA ARG A 300 21.77 -12.14 6.57
C ARG A 300 20.39 -12.18 7.23
N ILE A 301 19.47 -11.35 6.79
CA ILE A 301 18.11 -11.36 7.32
C ILE A 301 17.44 -12.72 7.05
N LEU A 302 17.55 -13.26 5.84
CA LEU A 302 17.00 -14.58 5.52
C LEU A 302 17.63 -15.73 6.33
N GLN A 303 18.90 -15.61 6.72
CA GLN A 303 19.56 -16.56 7.61
C GLN A 303 19.01 -16.53 9.05
N SER A 304 18.45 -15.41 9.49
CA SER A 304 17.87 -15.26 10.84
C SER A 304 16.45 -15.82 10.95
N ALA A 305 15.81 -16.16 9.83
CA ALA A 305 14.46 -16.70 9.82
C ALA A 305 14.39 -18.10 10.44
N ASN A 306 13.21 -18.46 10.96
CA ASN A 306 12.96 -19.82 11.43
C ASN A 306 12.89 -20.84 10.27
N THR A 307 12.70 -22.11 10.61
CA THR A 307 12.66 -23.20 9.61
C THR A 307 11.53 -23.05 8.58
N ASP A 308 10.47 -22.32 8.87
CA ASP A 308 9.36 -22.07 7.95
C ASP A 308 9.54 -20.78 7.10
N GLY A 309 10.55 -19.99 7.43
CA GLY A 309 10.85 -18.71 6.79
C GLY A 309 10.28 -17.50 7.54
N MET A 310 9.61 -17.69 8.69
CA MET A 310 9.10 -16.55 9.46
C MET A 310 10.20 -15.82 10.20
N LEU A 311 10.12 -14.51 10.25
CA LEU A 311 11.07 -13.64 10.90
C LEU A 311 10.72 -13.44 12.38
N TYR A 312 11.72 -13.37 13.23
CA TYR A 312 11.57 -12.96 14.62
C TYR A 312 11.51 -11.43 14.73
N ASN A 313 10.90 -10.90 15.79
CA ASN A 313 10.83 -9.46 16.01
C ASN A 313 12.21 -8.80 16.08
N GLU A 314 13.13 -9.42 16.83
CA GLU A 314 14.48 -8.88 17.01
C GLU A 314 15.52 -10.01 17.01
N VAL A 315 16.67 -9.76 16.38
CA VAL A 315 17.82 -10.65 16.39
C VAL A 315 19.12 -9.86 16.64
N ASP A 316 20.13 -10.51 17.19
CA ASP A 316 21.47 -9.93 17.31
C ASP A 316 22.13 -9.86 15.93
N ALA A 317 22.61 -8.70 15.53
CA ALA A 317 23.16 -8.43 14.20
C ALA A 317 24.43 -9.27 13.90
N GLU A 318 25.23 -9.64 14.90
CA GLU A 318 26.44 -10.45 14.71
C GLU A 318 26.12 -11.93 14.63
N THR A 319 25.39 -12.45 15.60
CA THR A 319 25.16 -13.90 15.77
C THR A 319 23.90 -14.39 15.05
N LEU A 320 22.98 -13.51 14.71
CA LEU A 320 21.63 -13.77 14.20
C LEU A 320 20.75 -14.57 15.18
N ALA A 321 21.15 -14.68 16.43
CA ALA A 321 20.33 -15.30 17.48
C ALA A 321 19.12 -14.41 17.80
N PRO A 322 17.92 -15.01 17.96
CA PRO A 322 16.74 -14.24 18.37
C PRO A 322 16.93 -13.58 19.74
N LEU A 323 16.69 -12.28 19.80
CA LEU A 323 16.59 -11.49 21.04
C LEU A 323 15.14 -11.41 21.52
N ASP A 324 14.20 -11.36 20.57
CA ASP A 324 12.77 -11.53 20.79
C ASP A 324 12.27 -12.66 19.88
N THR A 325 11.78 -13.74 20.49
CA THR A 325 11.36 -14.96 19.78
C THR A 325 9.93 -14.90 19.25
N ARG A 326 9.19 -13.81 19.52
CA ARG A 326 7.89 -13.56 18.88
C ARG A 326 8.13 -13.34 17.39
N LEU A 327 7.16 -13.75 16.58
CA LEU A 327 7.25 -13.55 15.13
C LEU A 327 6.83 -12.14 14.76
N SER A 328 7.52 -11.56 13.80
CA SER A 328 7.19 -10.27 13.22
C SER A 328 5.83 -10.33 12.53
N ASP A 329 4.92 -9.47 12.90
CA ASP A 329 3.59 -9.32 12.29
C ASP A 329 3.70 -8.72 10.86
N ASN A 330 4.60 -7.79 10.68
CA ASN A 330 4.87 -7.18 9.36
C ASN A 330 6.03 -7.86 8.60
N TRP A 331 6.16 -9.19 8.77
CA TRP A 331 7.17 -10.02 8.12
C TRP A 331 7.25 -9.83 6.60
N GLY A 332 6.13 -9.59 5.94
CA GLY A 332 6.06 -9.43 4.50
C GLY A 332 6.61 -8.10 4.00
N TYR A 333 6.82 -7.10 4.86
CA TYR A 333 7.51 -5.87 4.48
C TYR A 333 8.95 -6.18 4.08
N VAL A 334 9.65 -6.96 4.90
CA VAL A 334 10.99 -7.46 4.57
C VAL A 334 10.96 -8.39 3.37
N TYR A 335 10.01 -9.33 3.31
CA TYR A 335 9.87 -10.21 2.14
C TYR A 335 9.46 -9.46 0.87
N GLY A 336 8.81 -8.31 0.98
CA GLY A 336 8.59 -7.37 -0.12
C GLY A 336 9.92 -6.84 -0.67
N ALA A 337 10.85 -6.46 0.21
CA ALA A 337 12.21 -6.08 -0.19
C ALA A 337 12.96 -7.27 -0.84
N VAL A 338 12.84 -8.48 -0.29
CA VAL A 338 13.40 -9.71 -0.87
C VAL A 338 12.86 -9.95 -2.28
N TYR A 339 11.56 -9.80 -2.49
CA TYR A 339 10.95 -9.97 -3.80
C TYR A 339 11.37 -8.88 -4.79
N THR A 340 11.44 -7.63 -4.35
CA THR A 340 11.94 -6.50 -5.14
C THR A 340 13.39 -6.74 -5.58
N TYR A 341 14.23 -7.28 -4.70
CA TYR A 341 15.59 -7.67 -5.05
C TYR A 341 15.61 -8.77 -6.14
N TYR A 342 14.72 -9.78 -6.05
CA TYR A 342 14.52 -10.75 -7.13
C TYR A 342 14.15 -10.06 -8.45
N GLN A 343 13.22 -9.11 -8.41
CA GLN A 343 12.79 -8.40 -9.63
C GLN A 343 13.93 -7.59 -10.28
N VAL A 344 14.84 -7.04 -9.48
CA VAL A 344 16.03 -6.31 -9.98
C VAL A 344 17.08 -7.26 -10.56
N THR A 345 17.30 -8.43 -9.93
CA THR A 345 18.47 -9.28 -10.24
C THR A 345 18.15 -10.52 -11.06
N GLY A 346 16.90 -11.00 -11.01
CA GLY A 346 16.52 -12.31 -11.57
C GLY A 346 16.97 -13.51 -10.75
N ASP A 347 17.62 -13.33 -9.57
CA ASP A 347 18.10 -14.44 -8.75
C ASP A 347 16.94 -15.16 -8.06
N ALA A 348 16.62 -16.35 -8.54
CA ALA A 348 15.46 -17.14 -8.13
C ALA A 348 15.46 -17.50 -6.63
N LYS A 349 16.62 -17.56 -5.96
CA LYS A 349 16.67 -17.89 -4.52
C LYS A 349 15.82 -16.95 -3.65
N TYR A 350 15.70 -15.68 -4.03
CA TYR A 350 14.90 -14.69 -3.30
C TYR A 350 13.40 -14.88 -3.54
N ARG A 351 13.02 -15.20 -4.77
CA ARG A 351 11.65 -15.61 -5.08
C ARG A 351 11.25 -16.88 -4.33
N ASP A 352 12.14 -17.87 -4.32
CA ASP A 352 11.90 -19.15 -3.63
C ASP A 352 11.75 -18.97 -2.12
N ALA A 353 12.50 -18.03 -1.52
CA ALA A 353 12.33 -17.66 -0.11
C ALA A 353 10.92 -17.08 0.17
N VAL A 354 10.43 -16.20 -0.71
CA VAL A 354 9.05 -15.67 -0.62
C VAL A 354 8.01 -16.79 -0.78
N ARG A 355 8.14 -17.64 -1.79
CA ARG A 355 7.22 -18.77 -1.98
C ARG A 355 7.18 -19.72 -0.81
N ARG A 356 8.34 -19.96 -0.19
CA ARG A 356 8.48 -20.82 0.98
C ARG A 356 7.69 -20.28 2.18
N VAL A 357 7.84 -19.00 2.52
CA VAL A 357 7.10 -18.42 3.65
C VAL A 357 5.60 -18.42 3.37
N LEU A 358 5.17 -18.07 2.16
CA LEU A 358 3.76 -18.10 1.76
C LEU A 358 3.14 -19.51 1.86
N ALA A 359 3.86 -20.55 1.42
CA ALA A 359 3.39 -21.93 1.49
C ALA A 359 3.27 -22.46 2.94
N ASN A 360 4.02 -21.87 3.88
CA ASN A 360 4.00 -22.25 5.29
C ASN A 360 2.97 -21.48 6.14
N LEU A 361 2.31 -20.43 5.61
CA LEU A 361 1.32 -19.64 6.34
C LEU A 361 0.20 -20.47 7.01
N PRO A 362 -0.30 -21.60 6.45
CA PRO A 362 -1.32 -22.41 7.13
C PRO A 362 -0.93 -22.90 8.53
N LYS A 363 0.35 -23.01 8.84
CA LYS A 363 0.87 -23.37 10.18
C LYS A 363 0.61 -22.27 11.23
N TYR A 364 0.39 -21.05 10.77
CA TYR A 364 0.21 -19.85 11.57
C TYR A 364 -1.24 -19.35 11.58
N ARG A 365 -2.21 -20.22 11.32
CA ARG A 365 -3.63 -19.88 11.47
C ARG A 365 -3.94 -19.51 12.91
N LYS A 366 -4.60 -18.35 13.10
CA LYS A 366 -4.94 -17.79 14.41
C LYS A 366 -3.72 -17.66 15.33
N TYR A 367 -2.55 -17.43 14.75
CA TYR A 367 -1.38 -17.10 15.53
C TYR A 367 -1.66 -15.78 16.28
N VAL A 368 -1.18 -15.70 17.53
CA VAL A 368 -1.39 -14.51 18.34
C VAL A 368 -0.36 -13.45 17.91
N TRP A 369 -0.72 -12.73 16.85
CA TRP A 369 0.11 -11.62 16.37
C TRP A 369 0.07 -10.50 17.39
N GLU A 370 1.24 -9.92 17.70
CA GLU A 370 1.37 -8.84 18.65
C GLU A 370 0.54 -9.08 19.94
N PRO A 371 0.89 -10.09 20.76
CA PRO A 371 0.14 -10.40 21.96
C PRO A 371 0.11 -9.21 22.92
N ARG A 372 -1.09 -8.76 23.26
CA ARG A 372 -1.33 -7.71 24.24
C ARG A 372 -1.43 -8.26 25.66
N ASP A 373 -1.47 -7.35 26.63
CA ASP A 373 -1.72 -7.67 28.05
C ASP A 373 -2.91 -8.64 28.15
N PRO A 374 -2.79 -9.73 28.93
CA PRO A 374 -3.87 -10.70 29.18
C PRO A 374 -5.17 -10.08 29.72
N SER A 375 -5.11 -8.85 30.25
CA SER A 375 -6.28 -8.05 30.68
C SER A 375 -7.02 -7.39 29.51
N ALA A 376 -6.47 -7.36 28.29
CA ALA A 376 -7.13 -6.79 27.14
C ALA A 376 -8.32 -7.66 26.69
N HIS A 377 -9.36 -7.01 26.15
CA HIS A 377 -10.62 -7.65 25.75
C HIS A 377 -10.50 -8.62 24.57
N LEU A 378 -9.33 -8.72 23.96
CA LEU A 378 -9.10 -9.53 22.75
C LEU A 378 -8.23 -10.75 23.06
N PRO A 379 -8.79 -11.96 23.08
CA PRO A 379 -8.07 -13.17 23.48
C PRO A 379 -7.10 -13.70 22.41
N LEU A 380 -7.04 -13.10 21.21
CA LEU A 380 -6.31 -13.62 20.03
C LEU A 380 -5.24 -12.67 19.49
N GLY A 381 -4.74 -11.72 20.29
CA GLY A 381 -3.79 -10.71 19.83
C GLY A 381 -4.45 -9.40 19.39
N SER A 382 -3.64 -8.46 18.88
CA SER A 382 -4.08 -7.15 18.43
C SER A 382 -4.67 -7.24 17.01
N PHE A 383 -5.72 -6.46 16.74
CA PHE A 383 -6.22 -6.32 15.35
C PHE A 383 -5.13 -5.73 14.44
N ASP A 384 -4.25 -4.91 14.99
CA ASP A 384 -3.13 -4.27 14.29
C ASP A 384 -2.12 -5.31 13.81
N GLY A 385 -1.68 -6.21 14.69
CA GLY A 385 -0.82 -7.33 14.31
C GLY A 385 -1.47 -8.27 13.28
N TYR A 386 -2.81 -8.47 13.34
CA TYR A 386 -3.52 -9.18 12.27
C TYR A 386 -3.52 -8.39 10.97
N ALA A 387 -3.76 -7.09 11.01
CA ALA A 387 -3.77 -6.21 9.85
C ALA A 387 -2.43 -6.26 9.10
N ASP A 388 -1.32 -6.09 9.81
CA ASP A 388 0.02 -6.10 9.23
C ASP A 388 0.40 -7.46 8.66
N SER A 389 0.06 -8.54 9.35
CA SER A 389 0.38 -9.89 8.87
C SER A 389 -0.44 -10.29 7.65
N ILE A 390 -1.73 -9.92 7.58
CA ILE A 390 -2.59 -10.15 6.42
C ILE A 390 -2.13 -9.31 5.24
N GLU A 391 -1.83 -8.03 5.47
CA GLU A 391 -1.30 -7.12 4.45
C GLU A 391 0.00 -7.63 3.85
N SER A 392 0.93 -8.10 4.70
CA SER A 392 2.16 -8.78 4.31
C SER A 392 1.92 -9.89 3.28
N ALA A 393 0.93 -10.75 3.55
CA ALA A 393 0.57 -11.83 2.63
C ALA A 393 -0.09 -11.30 1.34
N ILE A 394 -0.94 -10.28 1.43
CA ILE A 394 -1.64 -9.67 0.29
C ILE A 394 -0.64 -9.08 -0.72
N TYR A 395 0.36 -8.33 -0.27
CA TYR A 395 1.37 -7.75 -1.16
C TYR A 395 2.13 -8.81 -1.96
N LEU A 396 2.49 -9.91 -1.32
CA LEU A 396 3.27 -10.96 -1.96
C LEU A 396 2.41 -11.86 -2.85
N THR A 397 1.17 -12.18 -2.43
CA THR A 397 0.27 -13.04 -3.23
C THR A 397 -0.24 -12.35 -4.50
N ALA A 398 -0.18 -11.02 -4.58
CA ALA A 398 -0.43 -10.29 -5.82
C ALA A 398 0.59 -10.61 -6.92
N ARG A 399 1.80 -11.07 -6.56
CA ARG A 399 2.89 -11.46 -7.47
C ARG A 399 3.09 -12.97 -7.53
N GLU A 400 2.93 -13.65 -6.40
CA GLU A 400 3.10 -15.11 -6.26
C GLU A 400 1.81 -15.72 -5.72
N ALA A 401 0.89 -16.09 -6.60
CA ALA A 401 -0.40 -16.67 -6.24
C ALA A 401 -0.23 -18.08 -5.65
N VAL A 402 0.10 -18.16 -4.36
CA VAL A 402 0.23 -19.41 -3.60
C VAL A 402 -1.13 -19.73 -2.97
N PRO A 403 -1.78 -20.86 -3.35
CA PRO A 403 -3.13 -21.18 -2.89
C PRO A 403 -3.28 -21.26 -1.37
N GLU A 404 -2.26 -21.79 -0.69
CA GLU A 404 -2.19 -21.91 0.76
C GLU A 404 -2.25 -20.53 1.44
N ALA A 405 -1.53 -19.56 0.90
CA ALA A 405 -1.52 -18.19 1.40
C ALA A 405 -2.86 -17.49 1.16
N LEU A 406 -3.49 -17.69 0.00
CA LEU A 406 -4.81 -17.11 -0.30
C LEU A 406 -5.86 -17.62 0.67
N ALA A 407 -5.85 -18.93 0.99
CA ALA A 407 -6.76 -19.53 1.97
C ALA A 407 -6.47 -19.06 3.40
N TRP A 408 -5.20 -18.81 3.73
CA TRP A 408 -4.80 -18.25 5.02
C TRP A 408 -5.28 -16.80 5.17
N ILE A 409 -5.10 -15.95 4.15
CA ILE A 409 -5.60 -14.57 4.16
C ILE A 409 -7.11 -14.55 4.47
N ASP A 410 -7.90 -15.38 3.81
CA ASP A 410 -9.35 -15.45 4.05
C ASP A 410 -9.69 -15.86 5.48
N SER A 411 -8.94 -16.80 6.05
CA SER A 411 -9.10 -17.26 7.43
C SER A 411 -8.81 -16.14 8.44
N GLU A 412 -7.69 -15.44 8.27
CA GLU A 412 -7.27 -14.39 9.20
C GLU A 412 -8.12 -13.12 9.06
N MET A 413 -8.57 -12.79 7.84
CA MET A 413 -9.54 -11.71 7.62
C MET A 413 -10.83 -11.91 8.41
N GLN A 414 -11.35 -13.16 8.49
CA GLN A 414 -12.54 -13.43 9.32
C GLN A 414 -12.27 -13.17 10.80
N VAL A 415 -11.07 -13.48 11.30
CA VAL A 415 -10.68 -13.19 12.69
C VAL A 415 -10.64 -11.69 12.91
N MET A 416 -9.93 -10.95 12.05
CA MET A 416 -9.77 -9.49 12.16
C MET A 416 -11.13 -8.76 12.06
N LEU A 417 -11.96 -9.10 11.08
CA LEU A 417 -13.28 -8.46 10.91
C LEU A 417 -14.22 -8.72 12.10
N ALA A 418 -14.10 -9.87 12.78
CA ALA A 418 -14.89 -10.18 13.97
C ALA A 418 -14.51 -9.36 15.21
N MET A 419 -13.35 -8.68 15.21
CA MET A 419 -12.94 -7.80 16.31
C MET A 419 -13.69 -6.46 16.32
N GLN A 420 -14.27 -6.04 15.16
CA GLN A 420 -15.01 -4.80 15.07
C GLN A 420 -16.29 -4.83 15.93
N ARG A 421 -16.42 -3.84 16.82
CA ARG A 421 -17.59 -3.67 17.66
C ARG A 421 -18.82 -3.17 16.88
N ARG A 422 -19.98 -3.23 17.52
CA ARG A 422 -21.25 -2.78 16.89
C ARG A 422 -21.29 -1.29 16.61
N ASP A 423 -20.56 -0.47 17.40
CA ASP A 423 -20.43 0.97 17.21
C ASP A 423 -19.48 1.33 16.04
N GLY A 424 -18.79 0.36 15.48
CA GLY A 424 -17.88 0.53 14.35
C GLY A 424 -16.42 0.62 14.75
N HIS A 425 -16.10 0.86 16.02
CA HIS A 425 -14.75 0.89 16.56
C HIS A 425 -14.21 -0.51 16.91
N ILE A 426 -12.92 -0.58 17.28
CA ILE A 426 -12.26 -1.80 17.73
C ILE A 426 -11.67 -1.56 19.13
N GLU A 427 -10.73 -0.62 19.26
CA GLU A 427 -9.99 -0.32 20.49
C GLU A 427 -9.83 1.19 20.78
N ASP A 428 -10.49 2.05 20.02
CA ASP A 428 -10.58 3.50 20.25
C ASP A 428 -9.24 4.26 20.11
N TRP A 429 -8.37 3.85 19.16
CA TRP A 429 -7.12 4.54 18.89
C TRP A 429 -6.79 4.54 17.37
N TYR A 430 -5.89 5.45 16.95
CA TYR A 430 -5.57 5.75 15.55
C TYR A 430 -5.22 4.51 14.69
N GLY A 431 -4.58 3.49 15.27
CA GLY A 431 -4.22 2.25 14.57
C GLY A 431 -5.41 1.53 13.94
N GLU A 432 -6.66 1.88 14.32
CA GLU A 432 -7.85 1.35 13.63
C GLU A 432 -7.88 1.67 12.13
N GLY A 433 -7.10 2.66 11.66
CA GLY A 433 -6.90 2.88 10.23
C GLY A 433 -6.19 1.73 9.52
N ASN A 434 -5.32 0.98 10.21
CA ASN A 434 -4.68 -0.22 9.66
C ASN A 434 -5.70 -1.33 9.40
N PHE A 435 -6.71 -1.47 10.26
CA PHE A 435 -7.86 -2.33 9.97
C PHE A 435 -8.56 -1.91 8.67
N ASN A 436 -8.79 -0.61 8.46
CA ASN A 436 -9.40 -0.08 7.22
C ASN A 436 -8.52 -0.36 6.00
N ARG A 437 -7.22 -0.09 6.10
CA ARG A 437 -6.24 -0.39 5.05
C ARG A 437 -6.35 -1.84 4.60
N THR A 438 -6.23 -2.77 5.54
CA THR A 438 -6.25 -4.20 5.25
C THR A 438 -7.61 -4.67 4.72
N ALA A 439 -8.72 -4.13 5.22
CA ALA A 439 -10.06 -4.42 4.69
C ALA A 439 -10.21 -3.97 3.22
N LEU A 440 -9.70 -2.79 2.86
CA LEU A 440 -9.71 -2.29 1.48
C LEU A 440 -8.79 -3.09 0.56
N LEU A 441 -7.60 -3.48 1.04
CA LEU A 441 -6.67 -4.35 0.31
C LEU A 441 -7.30 -5.72 0.03
N HIS A 442 -7.95 -6.33 1.03
CA HIS A 442 -8.67 -7.59 0.85
C HIS A 442 -9.83 -7.45 -0.14
N ALA A 443 -10.63 -6.39 -0.05
CA ALA A 443 -11.69 -6.14 -1.02
C ALA A 443 -11.14 -6.02 -2.45
N SER A 444 -10.04 -5.29 -2.64
CA SER A 444 -9.35 -5.17 -3.93
C SER A 444 -8.83 -6.53 -4.44
N MET A 445 -8.26 -7.34 -3.57
CA MET A 445 -7.86 -8.72 -3.89
C MET A 445 -9.05 -9.56 -4.38
N LYS A 446 -10.19 -9.53 -3.67
CA LYS A 446 -11.39 -10.32 -4.00
C LYS A 446 -12.07 -9.89 -5.29
N SER A 447 -11.90 -8.66 -5.69
CA SER A 447 -12.44 -8.13 -6.94
C SER A 447 -11.41 -8.01 -8.07
N LEU A 448 -10.17 -8.42 -7.84
CA LEU A 448 -9.03 -8.21 -8.76
C LEU A 448 -8.90 -6.74 -9.19
N GLY A 449 -9.15 -5.80 -8.28
CA GLY A 449 -9.12 -4.37 -8.53
C GLY A 449 -10.35 -3.80 -9.25
N VAL A 450 -11.32 -4.63 -9.62
CA VAL A 450 -12.61 -4.18 -10.17
C VAL A 450 -13.46 -3.57 -9.07
N ARG A 451 -13.99 -2.36 -9.28
CA ARG A 451 -14.72 -1.64 -8.24
C ARG A 451 -15.94 -0.92 -8.80
N PRO A 452 -17.03 -0.76 -8.04
CA PRO A 452 -18.09 0.15 -8.41
C PRO A 452 -17.59 1.60 -8.27
N ALA A 453 -18.04 2.50 -9.11
CA ALA A 453 -17.74 3.94 -8.97
C ALA A 453 -18.25 4.51 -7.63
N ARG A 454 -19.30 3.92 -7.09
CA ARG A 454 -19.81 4.14 -5.73
C ARG A 454 -20.34 2.82 -5.18
N TRP A 455 -19.83 2.42 -4.03
CA TRP A 455 -20.36 1.26 -3.32
C TRP A 455 -21.56 1.65 -2.43
N GLU A 456 -22.51 0.73 -2.33
CA GLU A 456 -23.66 0.82 -1.42
C GLU A 456 -23.93 -0.57 -0.83
N PRO A 457 -24.56 -0.68 0.36
CA PRO A 457 -24.94 -1.95 0.93
C PRO A 457 -25.72 -2.84 -0.07
N GLY A 458 -25.34 -4.10 -0.16
CA GLY A 458 -25.89 -5.07 -1.12
C GLY A 458 -25.17 -5.08 -2.48
N VAL A 459 -24.22 -4.19 -2.73
CA VAL A 459 -23.39 -4.23 -3.94
C VAL A 459 -22.18 -5.15 -3.69
N ARG A 460 -22.08 -6.21 -4.49
CA ARG A 460 -21.00 -7.20 -4.44
C ARG A 460 -20.27 -7.20 -5.76
N VAL A 461 -18.96 -7.10 -5.71
CA VAL A 461 -18.08 -7.23 -6.86
C VAL A 461 -17.02 -8.26 -6.54
N GLY A 462 -17.08 -9.41 -7.18
CA GLY A 462 -16.04 -10.42 -7.05
C GLY A 462 -15.46 -10.79 -8.39
N ALA A 463 -14.19 -11.10 -8.44
CA ALA A 463 -13.54 -11.50 -9.67
C ALA A 463 -12.57 -12.67 -9.47
N VAL A 464 -12.31 -13.40 -10.56
CA VAL A 464 -11.39 -14.54 -10.61
C VAL A 464 -10.73 -14.60 -11.98
N ARG A 465 -9.48 -14.99 -12.04
CA ARG A 465 -8.81 -15.35 -13.30
C ARG A 465 -9.26 -16.72 -13.77
N ASP A 466 -9.59 -16.83 -15.05
CA ASP A 466 -9.90 -18.07 -15.76
C ASP A 466 -8.97 -18.15 -16.99
N GLY A 467 -7.76 -18.64 -16.78
CA GLY A 467 -6.68 -18.57 -17.77
C GLY A 467 -6.25 -17.13 -18.04
N THR A 468 -6.36 -16.69 -19.29
CA THR A 468 -6.07 -15.32 -19.73
C THR A 468 -7.26 -14.38 -19.58
N ARG A 469 -8.44 -14.91 -19.20
CA ARG A 469 -9.68 -14.16 -18.99
C ARG A 469 -9.88 -13.79 -17.53
N VAL A 470 -10.80 -12.87 -17.28
CA VAL A 470 -11.30 -12.56 -15.94
C VAL A 470 -12.80 -12.73 -15.94
N VAL A 471 -13.30 -13.47 -14.94
CA VAL A 471 -14.73 -13.56 -14.62
C VAL A 471 -15.02 -12.55 -13.53
N VAL A 472 -15.97 -11.66 -13.77
CA VAL A 472 -16.46 -10.66 -12.82
C VAL A 472 -17.91 -10.98 -12.48
N SER A 473 -18.19 -11.27 -11.21
CA SER A 473 -19.55 -11.41 -10.70
C SER A 473 -19.99 -10.11 -10.05
N LEU A 474 -21.09 -9.55 -10.53
CA LEU A 474 -21.71 -8.34 -10.02
C LEU A 474 -23.11 -8.65 -9.46
N ALA A 475 -23.30 -8.47 -8.16
CA ALA A 475 -24.63 -8.41 -7.57
C ALA A 475 -24.96 -6.96 -7.20
N THR A 476 -26.08 -6.46 -7.71
CA THR A 476 -26.53 -5.08 -7.51
C THR A 476 -28.04 -4.98 -7.81
N PRO A 477 -28.79 -4.14 -7.08
CA PRO A 477 -30.23 -3.95 -7.34
C PRO A 477 -30.52 -3.21 -8.65
N ALA A 478 -29.56 -2.44 -9.18
CA ALA A 478 -29.68 -1.68 -10.42
C ALA A 478 -28.35 -1.65 -11.17
N PRO A 479 -28.32 -1.43 -12.50
CA PRO A 479 -27.09 -1.28 -13.26
C PRO A 479 -26.16 -0.25 -12.63
N ARG A 480 -24.86 -0.57 -12.55
CA ARG A 480 -23.84 0.26 -11.91
C ARG A 480 -22.67 0.53 -12.82
N ARG A 481 -22.09 1.72 -12.67
CA ARG A 481 -20.79 2.01 -13.26
C ARG A 481 -19.72 1.26 -12.48
N VAL A 482 -18.97 0.41 -13.21
CA VAL A 482 -17.90 -0.43 -12.70
C VAL A 482 -16.62 -0.05 -13.41
N GLN A 483 -15.54 0.16 -12.67
CA GLN A 483 -14.22 0.54 -13.15
C GLN A 483 -13.27 -0.62 -12.99
N PHE A 484 -12.39 -0.79 -13.96
CA PHE A 484 -11.28 -1.75 -13.92
C PHE A 484 -9.99 -1.04 -13.54
N ASP A 485 -9.06 -1.79 -12.97
CA ASP A 485 -7.78 -1.27 -12.54
C ASP A 485 -6.80 -1.11 -13.72
N PHE A 486 -5.74 -0.34 -13.52
CA PHE A 486 -4.70 -0.09 -14.51
C PHE A 486 -3.31 -0.19 -13.85
N ALA A 487 -2.24 -0.25 -14.65
CA ALA A 487 -0.87 -0.31 -14.16
C ALA A 487 -0.45 1.00 -13.49
N ARG A 488 -0.76 1.14 -12.18
CA ARG A 488 -0.44 2.32 -11.37
C ARG A 488 1.06 2.52 -11.22
N HIS A 489 1.84 1.42 -11.13
CA HIS A 489 3.29 1.51 -11.08
C HIS A 489 3.87 2.28 -12.27
N LYS A 490 3.29 2.12 -13.47
CA LYS A 490 3.69 2.87 -14.67
C LYS A 490 3.10 4.28 -14.68
N ARG A 491 1.77 4.36 -14.57
CA ARG A 491 1.03 5.59 -14.85
C ARG A 491 1.15 6.63 -13.74
N VAL A 492 1.20 6.19 -12.49
CA VAL A 492 1.28 7.07 -11.31
C VAL A 492 2.72 7.19 -10.82
N MET A 493 3.37 6.04 -10.64
CA MET A 493 4.69 5.98 -10.00
C MET A 493 5.87 6.15 -10.98
N ASN A 494 5.62 6.02 -12.29
CA ASN A 494 6.65 6.03 -13.33
C ASN A 494 7.78 5.01 -13.08
N LEU A 495 7.38 3.80 -12.63
CA LEU A 495 8.26 2.65 -12.47
C LEU A 495 8.15 1.73 -13.68
N ASP A 496 9.26 1.17 -14.12
CA ASP A 496 9.32 0.22 -15.24
C ASP A 496 8.80 -1.19 -14.87
N GLN A 497 8.91 -1.55 -13.59
CA GLN A 497 8.40 -2.79 -13.03
C GLN A 497 7.51 -2.54 -11.81
N ASN A 498 6.56 -3.45 -11.58
CA ASN A 498 5.70 -3.42 -10.41
C ASN A 498 6.43 -4.01 -9.20
N TYR A 499 7.46 -3.28 -8.71
CA TYR A 499 8.17 -3.62 -7.47
C TYR A 499 7.21 -3.70 -6.30
N VAL A 500 7.50 -4.59 -5.33
CA VAL A 500 6.74 -4.60 -4.07
C VAL A 500 7.12 -3.37 -3.25
N ARG A 501 6.12 -2.62 -2.82
CA ARG A 501 6.29 -1.37 -2.06
C ARG A 501 5.43 -1.42 -0.81
N LEU A 502 5.98 -1.05 0.30
CA LEU A 502 5.19 -0.90 1.52
C LEU A 502 4.10 0.16 1.31
N ASN A 503 2.93 -0.06 1.86
CA ASN A 503 1.76 0.82 1.77
C ASN A 503 1.24 1.02 0.33
N GLU A 504 1.49 0.06 -0.56
CA GLU A 504 0.90 0.04 -1.90
C GLU A 504 -0.53 -0.53 -1.90
N PHE A 505 -1.27 -0.26 -2.96
CA PHE A 505 -2.45 -1.05 -3.33
C PHE A 505 -2.06 -1.94 -4.51
N PRO A 506 -1.91 -3.26 -4.33
CA PRO A 506 -1.46 -4.17 -5.37
C PRO A 506 -2.33 -4.16 -6.62
N GLU A 507 -1.70 -4.35 -7.77
CA GLU A 507 -2.34 -4.45 -9.07
C GLU A 507 -2.68 -5.91 -9.37
N TRP A 508 -3.92 -6.29 -9.20
CA TRP A 508 -4.36 -7.70 -9.38
C TRP A 508 -4.63 -8.06 -10.83
N PHE A 509 -5.31 -7.16 -11.55
CA PHE A 509 -5.59 -7.29 -12.98
C PHE A 509 -5.61 -5.89 -13.61
N ALA A 510 -4.46 -5.47 -14.10
CA ALA A 510 -4.32 -4.17 -14.74
C ALA A 510 -4.75 -4.23 -16.21
N ILE A 511 -5.65 -3.34 -16.61
CA ILE A 511 -6.06 -3.10 -17.99
C ILE A 511 -5.04 -2.17 -18.66
N ASP A 512 -4.59 -2.53 -19.88
CA ASP A 512 -3.84 -1.63 -20.73
C ASP A 512 -4.81 -0.72 -21.51
N GLU A 513 -4.65 0.59 -21.38
CA GLU A 513 -5.56 1.58 -21.93
C GLU A 513 -5.68 1.56 -23.46
N ASN A 514 -4.65 1.09 -24.17
CA ASN A 514 -4.56 1.06 -25.62
C ASN A 514 -4.89 -0.31 -26.24
N THR A 515 -5.19 -1.29 -25.42
CA THR A 515 -5.54 -2.65 -25.85
C THR A 515 -7.05 -2.79 -25.98
N LEU A 516 -7.48 -3.57 -26.97
CA LEU A 516 -8.90 -3.92 -27.14
C LEU A 516 -9.25 -5.13 -26.26
N TYR A 517 -10.36 -5.01 -25.58
CA TYR A 517 -10.94 -6.06 -24.74
C TYR A 517 -12.34 -6.39 -25.24
N ARG A 518 -12.75 -7.65 -25.11
CA ARG A 518 -14.12 -8.06 -25.27
C ARG A 518 -14.73 -8.29 -23.88
N ILE A 519 -15.89 -7.68 -23.63
CA ILE A 519 -16.63 -7.85 -22.38
C ILE A 519 -18.07 -8.27 -22.69
N GLY A 520 -18.55 -9.31 -22.03
CA GLY A 520 -19.91 -9.78 -22.19
C GLY A 520 -20.24 -10.98 -21.33
N ARG A 521 -21.44 -11.52 -21.51
CA ARG A 521 -21.89 -12.74 -20.84
C ARG A 521 -21.59 -13.96 -21.68
N ALA A 522 -21.46 -15.10 -21.04
CA ALA A 522 -21.36 -16.38 -21.75
C ALA A 522 -22.50 -16.55 -22.76
N GLY A 523 -22.18 -17.05 -23.96
CA GLY A 523 -23.15 -17.25 -25.05
C GLY A 523 -23.53 -15.98 -25.82
N THR A 524 -23.02 -14.80 -25.46
CA THR A 524 -23.25 -13.54 -26.20
C THR A 524 -22.01 -13.17 -27.04
N PRO A 525 -22.16 -12.38 -28.12
CA PRO A 525 -21.00 -11.88 -28.87
C PRO A 525 -20.09 -10.98 -28.01
N GLY A 526 -20.65 -10.36 -26.95
CA GLY A 526 -19.97 -9.37 -26.15
C GLY A 526 -19.81 -8.03 -26.89
N ASP A 527 -19.31 -7.05 -26.14
CA ASP A 527 -18.94 -5.72 -26.66
C ASP A 527 -17.43 -5.59 -26.71
N VAL A 528 -16.90 -5.09 -27.82
CA VAL A 528 -15.48 -4.71 -27.94
C VAL A 528 -15.32 -3.30 -27.40
N ARG A 529 -14.37 -3.13 -26.50
CA ARG A 529 -14.06 -1.88 -25.82
C ARG A 529 -12.57 -1.62 -25.80
N LEU A 530 -12.20 -0.36 -25.86
CA LEU A 530 -10.83 0.04 -25.58
C LEU A 530 -10.57 -0.04 -24.08
N GLY A 531 -9.37 -0.41 -23.66
CA GLY A 531 -9.04 -0.51 -22.24
C GLY A 531 -9.28 0.79 -21.47
N SER A 532 -9.06 1.95 -22.09
CA SER A 532 -9.39 3.26 -21.50
C SER A 532 -10.88 3.40 -21.15
N GLU A 533 -11.80 2.74 -21.87
CA GLU A 533 -13.24 2.74 -21.52
C GLU A 533 -13.52 1.88 -20.29
N LEU A 534 -12.83 0.73 -20.14
CA LEU A 534 -12.94 -0.13 -18.96
C LEU A 534 -12.42 0.59 -17.71
N ILE A 535 -11.26 1.25 -17.81
CA ILE A 535 -10.66 2.06 -16.74
C ILE A 535 -11.60 3.23 -16.40
N GLY A 536 -12.13 3.93 -17.40
CA GLY A 536 -13.09 5.00 -17.21
C GLY A 536 -14.41 4.54 -16.59
N GLY A 537 -14.76 3.27 -16.76
CA GLY A 537 -15.93 2.62 -16.19
C GLY A 537 -17.08 2.39 -17.17
N LEU A 538 -17.64 1.20 -17.09
CA LEU A 538 -18.79 0.74 -17.86
C LEU A 538 -20.00 0.54 -16.96
N THR A 539 -21.20 0.84 -17.45
CA THR A 539 -22.44 0.52 -16.75
C THR A 539 -22.80 -0.94 -17.01
N LEU A 540 -22.74 -1.76 -15.96
CA LEU A 540 -23.04 -3.19 -16.01
C LEU A 540 -24.28 -3.51 -15.16
N ALA A 541 -25.13 -4.40 -15.67
CA ALA A 541 -26.24 -4.98 -14.91
C ALA A 541 -25.71 -6.15 -14.04
N ALA A 542 -26.47 -6.54 -13.02
CA ALA A 542 -26.18 -7.72 -12.21
C ALA A 542 -25.99 -8.97 -13.10
N GLY A 543 -25.03 -9.82 -12.72
CA GLY A 543 -24.71 -11.06 -13.43
C GLY A 543 -23.21 -11.32 -13.52
N ASP A 544 -22.87 -12.38 -14.24
CA ASP A 544 -21.48 -12.80 -14.45
C ASP A 544 -21.01 -12.30 -15.81
N TRP A 545 -19.91 -11.58 -15.80
CA TRP A 545 -19.28 -10.96 -16.95
C TRP A 545 -17.91 -11.59 -17.20
N ILE A 546 -17.57 -11.77 -18.46
CA ILE A 546 -16.26 -12.28 -18.87
C ILE A 546 -15.54 -11.18 -19.62
N VAL A 547 -14.32 -10.91 -19.22
CA VAL A 547 -13.40 -9.96 -19.87
C VAL A 547 -12.24 -10.73 -20.46
N GLU A 548 -12.00 -10.56 -21.74
CA GLU A 548 -10.90 -11.19 -22.45
C GLU A 548 -10.16 -10.20 -23.33
N THR A 549 -8.84 -10.32 -23.38
CA THR A 549 -7.99 -9.52 -24.27
C THR A 549 -8.16 -10.00 -25.69
N LEU A 550 -8.44 -9.09 -26.62
CA LEU A 550 -8.41 -9.41 -28.04
C LEU A 550 -6.97 -9.36 -28.55
N GLN A 551 -6.45 -10.52 -28.96
CA GLN A 551 -5.17 -10.58 -29.65
C GLN A 551 -5.30 -9.85 -31.00
N ARG A 552 -4.30 -9.02 -31.33
CA ARG A 552 -4.18 -8.35 -32.62
C ARG A 552 -3.85 -9.33 -33.73
#